data_73cb6c51d263f704c78fcd1c2e5edcc1
#
_entry.id   73cb6c51d263f704c78fcd1c2e5edcc1
#
_cell.length_a   1.000
_cell.length_b   1.000
_cell.length_c   1.000
_cell.angle_alpha   90.00
_cell.angle_beta   90.00
_cell.angle_gamma   90.00
#
_symmetry.space_group_name_H-M   'P 1'
#
loop_
_entity.id
_entity.type
_entity.pdbx_description
1 polymer ?
#
loop_
_entity_poly.entity_id
_entity_poly.type
_entity_poly.pdbx_seq_one_letter_code
_entity_poly.pdbx_strand_id
1 'polypeptide(L)'
;MQKKKSGFNHLFTETRLGWLLIFLIASYVGMGLIAYGLKGNWKFFQPSTLQTMCCQIPEIGILAVAVMLPMITGGIDLSMVGKANLSGIVAAAFMTKMITEETPEGTQHMYAIVAILLALVVGALAGLLNGLIISTFNTTPLIVTLGSNYVFMGIAVIITRGQSITGLPKAFNALGQGFVGFLPVQFLILLIVVVVAWFLISKTSYGTKLFMMGANSVAAGFSGINMKKMLCATYTISGVFSAIAGCILFGRSSQANADYGTTYTLQAIMIAVLGGTSPNGGEGNVLGVFFAMMTMQFLATGLNFFQVTNVTYLKDIVWGAVLIIVMTINHFQDVKHAKAA
;
A
#
# COMPACT_ATOMS: atom_id res chain seq x y z
N MET A 1 27.83 19.90 30.42
CA MET A 1 26.46 19.61 30.98
C MET A 1 25.42 19.98 29.91
N GLN A 2 25.04 19.04 29.05
CA GLN A 2 23.94 19.26 28.09
C GLN A 2 22.62 18.99 28.81
N LYS A 3 21.78 20.00 28.91
CA LYS A 3 20.42 19.90 29.44
C LYS A 3 19.63 18.89 28.59
N LYS A 4 19.25 17.77 29.17
CA LYS A 4 18.29 16.78 28.65
C LYS A 4 16.96 17.51 28.39
N LYS A 5 16.74 18.02 27.19
CA LYS A 5 15.43 18.56 26.78
C LYS A 5 14.41 17.42 26.86
N SER A 6 13.25 17.68 27.45
CA SER A 6 12.21 16.70 27.73
C SER A 6 11.85 15.94 26.43
N GLY A 7 11.79 14.61 26.52
CA GLY A 7 11.69 13.71 25.37
C GLY A 7 10.47 13.89 24.46
N PHE A 8 9.47 14.65 24.88
CA PHE A 8 8.25 14.91 24.09
C PHE A 8 8.49 16.00 23.02
N ASN A 9 9.24 17.08 23.34
CA ASN A 9 9.54 18.13 22.36
C ASN A 9 10.57 17.69 21.30
N HIS A 10 11.44 16.72 21.60
CA HIS A 10 12.42 16.18 20.65
C HIS A 10 11.77 15.28 19.58
N LEU A 11 10.68 14.61 19.92
CA LEU A 11 9.89 13.76 18.98
C LEU A 11 9.14 14.60 17.93
N PHE A 12 8.73 15.83 18.27
CA PHE A 12 7.88 16.65 17.39
C PHE A 12 8.66 17.62 16.49
N THR A 13 9.87 18.02 16.86
CA THR A 13 10.58 19.12 16.16
C THR A 13 11.77 18.70 15.31
N GLU A 14 12.35 17.51 15.53
CA GLU A 14 13.59 17.11 14.83
C GLU A 14 13.47 15.80 14.03
N THR A 15 12.35 15.09 14.10
CA THR A 15 12.14 13.84 13.36
C THR A 15 11.19 14.03 12.18
N ARG A 16 11.47 13.36 11.05
CA ARG A 16 10.55 13.31 9.88
C ARG A 16 9.11 12.90 10.30
N LEU A 17 8.95 12.06 11.32
CA LEU A 17 7.64 11.65 11.87
C LEU A 17 6.87 12.81 12.50
N GLY A 18 7.55 13.71 13.19
CA GLY A 18 6.92 14.90 13.80
C GLY A 18 6.30 15.81 12.73
N TRP A 19 7.03 16.06 11.66
CA TRP A 19 6.51 16.85 10.53
C TRP A 19 5.33 16.18 9.83
N LEU A 20 5.35 14.85 9.66
CA LEU A 20 4.23 14.10 9.09
C LEU A 20 2.98 14.17 9.98
N LEU A 21 3.13 14.12 11.31
CA LEU A 21 2.01 14.29 12.24
C LEU A 21 1.42 15.71 12.17
N ILE A 22 2.27 16.74 12.11
CA ILE A 22 1.82 18.13 11.94
C ILE A 22 1.06 18.26 10.61
N PHE A 23 1.60 17.70 9.53
CA PHE A 23 0.98 17.73 8.21
C PHE A 23 -0.33 16.96 8.17
N LEU A 24 -0.42 15.82 8.87
CA LEU A 24 -1.65 15.04 9.05
C LEU A 24 -2.75 15.88 9.72
N ILE A 25 -2.42 16.52 10.85
CA ILE A 25 -3.37 17.34 11.59
C ILE A 25 -3.76 18.57 10.77
N ALA A 26 -2.78 19.24 10.16
CA ALA A 26 -3.02 20.42 9.33
C ALA A 26 -3.89 20.08 8.10
N SER A 27 -3.68 18.94 7.46
CA SER A 27 -4.49 18.49 6.32
C SER A 27 -5.93 18.18 6.74
N TYR A 28 -6.12 17.49 7.88
CA TYR A 28 -7.45 17.17 8.41
C TYR A 28 -8.24 18.43 8.76
N VAL A 29 -7.63 19.32 9.55
CA VAL A 29 -8.26 20.58 9.98
C VAL A 29 -8.44 21.52 8.77
N GLY A 30 -7.41 21.69 7.95
CA GLY A 30 -7.44 22.59 6.79
C GLY A 30 -8.51 22.18 5.77
N MET A 31 -8.57 20.88 5.40
CA MET A 31 -9.60 20.40 4.48
C MET A 31 -11.00 20.48 5.08
N GLY A 32 -11.14 20.26 6.39
CA GLY A 32 -12.42 20.43 7.09
C GLY A 32 -12.90 21.88 7.11
N LEU A 33 -12.01 22.86 7.33
CA LEU A 33 -12.35 24.29 7.26
C LEU A 33 -12.70 24.74 5.83
N ILE A 34 -11.96 24.26 4.83
CA ILE A 34 -12.27 24.53 3.42
C ILE A 34 -13.64 23.93 3.06
N ALA A 35 -13.91 22.69 3.45
CA ALA A 35 -15.20 22.05 3.21
C ALA A 35 -16.35 22.79 3.89
N TYR A 36 -16.13 23.33 5.10
CA TYR A 36 -17.09 24.18 5.80
C TYR A 36 -17.33 25.49 5.04
N GLY A 37 -16.28 26.18 4.60
CA GLY A 37 -16.39 27.41 3.80
C GLY A 37 -17.15 27.23 2.49
N LEU A 38 -17.01 26.06 1.85
CA LEU A 38 -17.68 25.74 0.58
C LEU A 38 -19.16 25.33 0.75
N LYS A 39 -19.49 24.62 1.83
CA LYS A 39 -20.81 23.97 2.02
C LYS A 39 -21.62 24.52 3.18
N GLY A 40 -21.05 25.34 4.04
CA GLY A 40 -21.70 25.87 5.24
C GLY A 40 -22.08 24.81 6.28
N ASN A 41 -21.46 23.61 6.23
CA ASN A 41 -21.77 22.54 7.17
C ASN A 41 -20.52 21.74 7.57
N TRP A 42 -20.57 21.10 8.76
CA TRP A 42 -19.48 20.32 9.34
C TRP A 42 -19.47 18.85 8.89
N LYS A 43 -19.98 18.53 7.71
CA LYS A 43 -20.05 17.12 7.21
C LYS A 43 -18.71 16.44 7.14
N PHE A 44 -17.62 17.16 6.86
CA PHE A 44 -16.28 16.60 6.81
C PHE A 44 -15.86 15.94 8.15
N PHE A 45 -16.26 16.52 9.26
CA PHE A 45 -15.94 16.02 10.61
C PHE A 45 -16.96 15.02 11.17
N GLN A 46 -18.02 14.69 10.43
CA GLN A 46 -19.02 13.73 10.88
C GLN A 46 -18.43 12.31 10.97
N PRO A 47 -18.88 11.50 11.96
CA PRO A 47 -18.46 10.10 12.08
C PRO A 47 -18.67 9.28 10.80
N SER A 48 -19.74 9.52 10.05
CA SER A 48 -20.03 8.88 8.77
C SER A 48 -18.96 9.16 7.70
N THR A 49 -18.42 10.37 7.67
CA THR A 49 -17.33 10.74 6.75
C THR A 49 -16.03 10.06 7.16
N LEU A 50 -15.71 10.03 8.46
CA LEU A 50 -14.55 9.29 8.98
C LEU A 50 -14.66 7.80 8.68
N GLN A 51 -15.84 7.20 8.85
CA GLN A 51 -16.11 5.81 8.49
C GLN A 51 -15.87 5.56 7.00
N THR A 52 -16.35 6.45 6.13
CA THR A 52 -16.11 6.39 4.69
C THR A 52 -14.62 6.46 4.36
N MET A 53 -13.86 7.33 5.02
CA MET A 53 -12.39 7.40 4.88
C MET A 53 -11.76 6.07 5.25
N CYS A 54 -12.14 5.47 6.39
CA CYS A 54 -11.66 4.15 6.82
C CYS A 54 -12.03 3.03 5.84
N CYS A 55 -13.10 3.19 5.04
CA CYS A 55 -13.43 2.24 3.98
C CYS A 55 -12.57 2.40 2.71
N GLN A 56 -11.99 3.57 2.44
CA GLN A 56 -11.28 3.87 1.19
C GLN A 56 -9.77 3.69 1.29
N ILE A 57 -9.18 3.92 2.48
CA ILE A 57 -7.74 3.84 2.71
C ILE A 57 -7.14 2.43 2.51
N PRO A 58 -7.77 1.31 2.91
CA PRO A 58 -7.08 0.04 3.10
C PRO A 58 -6.42 -0.50 1.84
N GLU A 59 -7.04 -0.38 0.69
CA GLU A 59 -6.53 -0.91 -0.58
C GLU A 59 -5.20 -0.26 -0.95
N ILE A 60 -5.20 1.07 -1.05
CA ILE A 60 -4.00 1.85 -1.41
C ILE A 60 -2.97 1.80 -0.28
N GLY A 61 -3.42 1.80 0.97
CA GLY A 61 -2.55 1.74 2.14
C GLY A 61 -1.75 0.45 2.22
N ILE A 62 -2.39 -0.70 1.99
CA ILE A 62 -1.69 -1.99 1.97
C ILE A 62 -0.73 -2.07 0.79
N LEU A 63 -1.10 -1.56 -0.39
CA LEU A 63 -0.20 -1.47 -1.55
C LEU A 63 0.99 -0.55 -1.27
N ALA A 64 0.80 0.56 -0.53
CA ALA A 64 1.89 1.44 -0.14
C ALA A 64 2.88 0.74 0.82
N VAL A 65 2.38 -0.07 1.76
CA VAL A 65 3.23 -0.92 2.60
C VAL A 65 3.91 -2.01 1.78
N ALA A 66 3.23 -2.60 0.79
CA ALA A 66 3.79 -3.62 -0.09
C ALA A 66 4.96 -3.09 -0.91
N VAL A 67 4.83 -1.90 -1.52
CA VAL A 67 5.90 -1.29 -2.34
C VAL A 67 7.05 -0.74 -1.50
N MET A 68 6.78 -0.32 -0.27
CA MET A 68 7.80 0.19 0.65
C MET A 68 8.94 -0.83 0.87
N LEU A 69 8.62 -2.13 0.97
CA LEU A 69 9.61 -3.18 1.24
C LEU A 69 10.67 -3.30 0.14
N PRO A 70 10.32 -3.47 -1.15
CA PRO A 70 11.29 -3.40 -2.24
C PRO A 70 12.01 -2.05 -2.32
N MET A 71 11.33 -0.94 -2.06
CA MET A 71 11.96 0.39 -2.08
C MET A 71 13.09 0.51 -1.07
N ILE A 72 12.96 -0.05 0.15
CA ILE A 72 14.05 -0.07 1.12
C ILE A 72 15.29 -0.77 0.56
N THR A 73 15.15 -1.75 -0.35
CA THR A 73 16.31 -2.40 -1.00
C THR A 73 16.89 -1.61 -2.18
N GLY A 74 16.35 -0.45 -2.50
CA GLY A 74 16.70 0.34 -3.70
C GLY A 74 15.98 -0.14 -4.98
N GLY A 75 14.94 -0.96 -4.86
CA GLY A 75 14.14 -1.45 -5.98
C GLY A 75 12.69 -0.99 -5.90
N ILE A 76 12.11 -0.51 -7.01
CA ILE A 76 10.69 -0.16 -7.07
C ILE A 76 9.91 -1.33 -7.65
N ASP A 77 8.85 -1.76 -6.96
CA ASP A 77 7.94 -2.82 -7.43
C ASP A 77 6.70 -2.21 -8.10
N LEU A 78 6.72 -2.15 -9.43
CA LEU A 78 5.59 -1.68 -10.23
C LEU A 78 4.53 -2.76 -10.47
N SER A 79 4.78 -4.02 -10.09
CA SER A 79 3.87 -5.14 -10.32
C SER A 79 2.84 -5.36 -9.22
N MET A 80 2.84 -4.55 -8.17
CA MET A 80 1.98 -4.76 -7.00
C MET A 80 0.48 -4.79 -7.35
N VAL A 81 0.03 -3.95 -8.28
CA VAL A 81 -1.38 -3.93 -8.73
C VAL A 81 -1.69 -5.15 -9.59
N GLY A 82 -0.80 -5.54 -10.50
CA GLY A 82 -0.96 -6.77 -11.29
C GLY A 82 -1.01 -8.02 -10.41
N LYS A 83 -0.16 -8.10 -9.35
CA LYS A 83 -0.21 -9.17 -8.34
C LYS A 83 -1.52 -9.15 -7.55
N ALA A 84 -2.00 -7.97 -7.15
CA ALA A 84 -3.26 -7.81 -6.42
C ALA A 84 -4.44 -8.29 -7.27
N ASN A 85 -4.53 -7.84 -8.53
CA ASN A 85 -5.59 -8.21 -9.45
C ASN A 85 -5.56 -9.70 -9.77
N LEU A 86 -4.40 -10.25 -10.13
CA LEU A 86 -4.27 -11.69 -10.43
C LEU A 86 -4.69 -12.54 -9.23
N SER A 87 -4.20 -12.22 -8.03
CA SER A 87 -4.50 -12.96 -6.81
C SER A 87 -5.99 -12.91 -6.48
N GLY A 88 -6.59 -11.71 -6.52
CA GLY A 88 -8.01 -11.53 -6.25
C GLY A 88 -8.90 -12.18 -7.31
N ILE A 89 -8.51 -12.16 -8.60
CA ILE A 89 -9.24 -12.83 -9.69
C ILE A 89 -9.22 -14.34 -9.51
N VAL A 90 -8.09 -14.94 -9.11
CA VAL A 90 -8.02 -16.38 -8.83
C VAL A 90 -8.96 -16.73 -7.68
N ALA A 91 -9.01 -15.93 -6.60
CA ALA A 91 -9.97 -16.13 -5.52
C ALA A 91 -11.42 -16.00 -5.99
N ALA A 92 -11.73 -14.96 -6.77
CA ALA A 92 -13.06 -14.72 -7.31
C ALA A 92 -13.52 -15.85 -8.23
N ALA A 93 -12.66 -16.28 -9.16
CA ALA A 93 -12.95 -17.38 -10.09
C ALA A 93 -13.15 -18.71 -9.36
N PHE A 94 -12.37 -18.99 -8.30
CA PHE A 94 -12.56 -20.16 -7.46
C PHE A 94 -13.93 -20.13 -6.79
N MET A 95 -14.29 -19.01 -6.18
CA MET A 95 -15.57 -18.90 -5.46
C MET A 95 -16.79 -18.99 -6.36
N THR A 96 -16.79 -18.27 -7.49
CA THR A 96 -17.92 -18.34 -8.45
C THR A 96 -18.11 -19.72 -9.06
N LYS A 97 -17.06 -20.54 -9.10
CA LYS A 97 -17.14 -21.94 -9.56
C LYS A 97 -17.63 -22.91 -8.47
N MET A 98 -17.27 -22.65 -7.19
CA MET A 98 -17.53 -23.55 -6.07
C MET A 98 -18.83 -23.24 -5.32
N ILE A 99 -19.31 -22.00 -5.39
CA ILE A 99 -20.49 -21.54 -4.67
C ILE A 99 -21.65 -21.40 -5.65
N THR A 100 -22.69 -22.16 -5.41
CA THR A 100 -23.98 -22.09 -6.11
C THR A 100 -25.05 -21.54 -5.16
N GLU A 101 -26.23 -21.20 -5.67
CA GLU A 101 -27.35 -20.70 -4.86
C GLU A 101 -27.77 -21.67 -3.75
N GLU A 102 -27.56 -22.97 -3.95
CA GLU A 102 -27.90 -24.05 -3.00
C GLU A 102 -26.82 -24.29 -1.93
N THR A 103 -25.64 -23.61 -2.03
CA THR A 103 -24.51 -23.85 -1.11
C THR A 103 -24.83 -23.30 0.29
N PRO A 104 -24.78 -24.12 1.36
CA PRO A 104 -25.03 -23.67 2.73
C PRO A 104 -24.08 -22.57 3.16
N GLU A 105 -24.55 -21.58 3.96
CA GLU A 105 -23.75 -20.42 4.39
C GLU A 105 -22.44 -20.83 5.08
N GLY A 106 -22.44 -21.85 5.93
CA GLY A 106 -21.21 -22.34 6.58
C GLY A 106 -20.16 -22.83 5.57
N THR A 107 -20.59 -23.48 4.47
CA THR A 107 -19.72 -23.93 3.39
C THR A 107 -19.21 -22.76 2.57
N GLN A 108 -20.02 -21.70 2.37
CA GLN A 108 -19.58 -20.48 1.68
C GLN A 108 -18.44 -19.79 2.44
N HIS A 109 -18.50 -19.73 3.78
CA HIS A 109 -17.42 -19.19 4.60
C HIS A 109 -16.12 -20.00 4.47
N MET A 110 -16.23 -21.33 4.45
CA MET A 110 -15.08 -22.21 4.25
C MET A 110 -14.44 -21.96 2.87
N TYR A 111 -15.24 -21.89 1.81
CA TYR A 111 -14.72 -21.58 0.46
C TYR A 111 -14.11 -20.18 0.37
N ALA A 112 -14.66 -19.18 1.08
CA ALA A 112 -14.07 -17.85 1.14
C ALA A 112 -12.68 -17.87 1.80
N ILE A 113 -12.50 -18.64 2.88
CA ILE A 113 -11.18 -18.81 3.52
C ILE A 113 -10.19 -19.48 2.55
N VAL A 114 -10.60 -20.56 1.89
CA VAL A 114 -9.78 -21.25 0.89
C VAL A 114 -9.40 -20.31 -0.25
N ALA A 115 -10.35 -19.52 -0.75
CA ALA A 115 -10.11 -18.52 -1.80
C ALA A 115 -9.07 -17.47 -1.40
N ILE A 116 -9.15 -16.96 -0.15
CA ILE A 116 -8.16 -16.02 0.39
C ILE A 116 -6.78 -16.69 0.48
N LEU A 117 -6.69 -17.91 0.98
CA LEU A 117 -5.42 -18.65 1.04
C LEU A 117 -4.83 -18.87 -0.35
N LEU A 118 -5.66 -19.22 -1.35
CA LEU A 118 -5.23 -19.31 -2.75
C LEU A 118 -4.69 -17.96 -3.27
N ALA A 119 -5.39 -16.86 -3.00
CA ALA A 119 -4.91 -15.53 -3.37
C ALA A 119 -3.54 -15.21 -2.76
N LEU A 120 -3.35 -15.52 -1.46
CA LEU A 120 -2.07 -15.31 -0.78
C LEU A 120 -0.95 -16.14 -1.40
N VAL A 121 -1.21 -17.39 -1.74
CA VAL A 121 -0.24 -18.27 -2.43
C VAL A 121 0.11 -17.71 -3.81
N VAL A 122 -0.88 -17.30 -4.60
CA VAL A 122 -0.65 -16.69 -5.92
C VAL A 122 0.18 -15.42 -5.82
N GLY A 123 -0.15 -14.53 -4.87
CA GLY A 123 0.63 -13.31 -4.64
C GLY A 123 2.04 -13.58 -4.17
N ALA A 124 2.23 -14.57 -3.28
CA ALA A 124 3.55 -15.00 -2.84
C ALA A 124 4.39 -15.56 -3.99
N LEU A 125 3.82 -16.41 -4.83
CA LEU A 125 4.49 -16.97 -6.01
C LEU A 125 4.84 -15.90 -7.04
N ALA A 126 3.94 -14.97 -7.32
CA ALA A 126 4.17 -13.85 -8.22
C ALA A 126 5.30 -12.93 -7.69
N GLY A 127 5.32 -12.67 -6.38
CA GLY A 127 6.40 -11.94 -5.73
C GLY A 127 7.72 -12.71 -5.77
N LEU A 128 7.70 -14.01 -5.47
CA LEU A 128 8.87 -14.86 -5.52
C LEU A 128 9.50 -14.91 -6.92
N LEU A 129 8.68 -14.99 -7.97
CA LEU A 129 9.14 -14.93 -9.37
C LEU A 129 9.91 -13.63 -9.64
N ASN A 130 9.38 -12.48 -9.24
CA ASN A 130 10.09 -11.22 -9.38
C ASN A 130 11.42 -11.21 -8.62
N GLY A 131 11.40 -11.64 -7.36
CA GLY A 131 12.62 -11.75 -6.53
C GLY A 131 13.67 -12.68 -7.13
N LEU A 132 13.26 -13.80 -7.70
CA LEU A 132 14.15 -14.75 -8.37
C LEU A 132 14.76 -14.15 -9.65
N ILE A 133 13.97 -13.53 -10.49
CA ILE A 133 14.45 -12.90 -11.75
C ILE A 133 15.45 -11.80 -11.41
N ILE A 134 15.08 -10.86 -10.54
CA ILE A 134 15.93 -9.74 -10.15
C ILE A 134 17.26 -10.24 -9.55
N SER A 135 17.18 -11.18 -8.62
CA SER A 135 18.36 -11.65 -7.88
C SER A 135 19.26 -12.62 -8.66
N THR A 136 18.71 -13.32 -9.66
CA THR A 136 19.49 -14.30 -10.46
C THR A 136 20.17 -13.63 -11.63
N PHE A 137 19.48 -12.71 -12.30
CA PHE A 137 20.00 -12.03 -13.50
C PHE A 137 20.62 -10.66 -13.19
N ASN A 138 20.62 -10.22 -11.91
CA ASN A 138 21.09 -8.89 -11.51
C ASN A 138 20.49 -7.75 -12.33
N THR A 139 19.22 -7.90 -12.72
CA THR A 139 18.52 -6.93 -13.55
C THR A 139 17.90 -5.82 -12.70
N THR A 140 17.68 -4.66 -13.33
CA THR A 140 17.03 -3.52 -12.67
C THR A 140 15.60 -3.89 -12.25
N PRO A 141 15.25 -3.78 -10.95
CA PRO A 141 13.93 -4.13 -10.43
C PRO A 141 12.78 -3.47 -11.18
N LEU A 142 12.94 -2.20 -11.55
CA LEU A 142 11.92 -1.42 -12.25
C LEU A 142 11.52 -2.09 -13.59
N ILE A 143 12.47 -2.56 -14.39
CA ILE A 143 12.19 -3.19 -15.70
C ILE A 143 11.50 -4.54 -15.49
N VAL A 144 12.00 -5.36 -14.55
CA VAL A 144 11.41 -6.67 -14.27
C VAL A 144 9.99 -6.53 -13.74
N THR A 145 9.75 -5.64 -12.80
CA THR A 145 8.43 -5.48 -12.18
C THR A 145 7.42 -4.82 -13.12
N LEU A 146 7.87 -3.92 -14.00
CA LEU A 146 7.03 -3.38 -15.06
C LEU A 146 6.60 -4.47 -16.05
N GLY A 147 7.55 -5.26 -16.54
CA GLY A 147 7.26 -6.38 -17.46
C GLY A 147 6.35 -7.43 -16.81
N SER A 148 6.65 -7.83 -15.57
CA SER A 148 5.83 -8.80 -14.83
C SER A 148 4.42 -8.28 -14.51
N ASN A 149 4.25 -6.97 -14.32
CA ASN A 149 2.91 -6.38 -14.17
C ASN A 149 2.02 -6.70 -15.36
N TYR A 150 2.52 -6.49 -16.58
CA TYR A 150 1.78 -6.82 -17.80
C TYR A 150 1.52 -8.33 -17.95
N VAL A 151 2.49 -9.18 -17.55
CA VAL A 151 2.28 -10.64 -17.53
C VAL A 151 1.17 -11.02 -16.57
N PHE A 152 1.17 -10.51 -15.35
CA PHE A 152 0.15 -10.81 -14.33
C PHE A 152 -1.22 -10.29 -14.76
N MET A 153 -1.30 -9.07 -15.30
CA MET A 153 -2.54 -8.53 -15.87
C MET A 153 -3.03 -9.36 -17.07
N GLY A 154 -2.14 -9.76 -17.98
CA GLY A 154 -2.47 -10.62 -19.12
C GLY A 154 -3.05 -11.97 -18.68
N ILE A 155 -2.44 -12.63 -17.67
CA ILE A 155 -2.97 -13.88 -17.09
C ILE A 155 -4.35 -13.63 -16.45
N ALA A 156 -4.53 -12.51 -15.74
CA ALA A 156 -5.79 -12.12 -15.14
C ALA A 156 -6.90 -11.94 -16.22
N VAL A 157 -6.58 -11.29 -17.35
CA VAL A 157 -7.49 -11.13 -18.47
C VAL A 157 -7.83 -12.47 -19.12
N ILE A 158 -6.88 -13.39 -19.25
CA ILE A 158 -7.14 -14.76 -19.78
C ILE A 158 -8.13 -15.51 -18.89
N ILE A 159 -7.94 -15.46 -17.56
CA ILE A 159 -8.82 -16.13 -16.59
C ILE A 159 -10.23 -15.55 -16.66
N THR A 160 -10.36 -14.22 -16.76
CA THR A 160 -11.66 -13.53 -16.81
C THR A 160 -12.27 -13.47 -18.21
N ARG A 161 -11.54 -13.89 -19.25
CA ARG A 161 -11.94 -13.73 -20.66
C ARG A 161 -12.25 -12.26 -21.01
N GLY A 162 -11.54 -11.31 -20.38
CA GLY A 162 -11.73 -9.89 -20.57
C GLY A 162 -13.01 -9.30 -19.95
N GLN A 163 -13.75 -10.07 -19.16
CA GLN A 163 -14.98 -9.63 -18.51
C GLN A 163 -14.79 -9.53 -16.99
N SER A 164 -15.61 -8.71 -16.33
CA SER A 164 -15.62 -8.68 -14.86
C SER A 164 -16.34 -9.92 -14.30
N ILE A 165 -15.75 -10.56 -13.30
CA ILE A 165 -16.43 -11.58 -12.50
C ILE A 165 -17.32 -10.85 -11.50
N THR A 166 -18.63 -11.00 -11.63
CA THR A 166 -19.65 -10.38 -10.77
C THR A 166 -20.31 -11.42 -9.87
N GLY A 167 -21.11 -10.97 -8.89
CA GLY A 167 -21.86 -11.88 -8.03
C GLY A 167 -20.99 -12.58 -6.98
N LEU A 168 -19.95 -11.93 -6.49
CA LEU A 168 -19.11 -12.48 -5.43
C LEU A 168 -19.94 -12.76 -4.16
N PRO A 169 -19.72 -13.91 -3.49
CA PRO A 169 -20.48 -14.29 -2.30
C PRO A 169 -20.36 -13.29 -1.16
N LYS A 170 -21.43 -13.16 -0.35
CA LYS A 170 -21.45 -12.28 0.82
C LYS A 170 -20.29 -12.52 1.79
N ALA A 171 -19.89 -13.80 1.95
CA ALA A 171 -18.77 -14.19 2.80
C ALA A 171 -17.43 -13.53 2.37
N PHE A 172 -17.20 -13.36 1.06
CA PHE A 172 -16.02 -12.66 0.54
C PHE A 172 -16.18 -11.15 0.58
N ASN A 173 -17.37 -10.66 0.23
CA ASN A 173 -17.68 -9.24 0.29
C ASN A 173 -17.55 -8.66 1.71
N ALA A 174 -17.71 -9.49 2.74
CA ALA A 174 -17.49 -9.10 4.13
C ALA A 174 -16.07 -8.58 4.40
N LEU A 175 -15.06 -8.98 3.62
CA LEU A 175 -13.69 -8.43 3.72
C LEU A 175 -13.63 -6.94 3.39
N GLY A 176 -14.41 -6.51 2.40
CA GLY A 176 -14.40 -5.14 1.90
C GLY A 176 -15.62 -4.31 2.28
N GLN A 177 -16.68 -4.92 2.82
CA GLN A 177 -17.95 -4.25 3.16
C GLN A 177 -18.40 -4.52 4.60
N GLY A 178 -17.75 -5.46 5.31
CA GLY A 178 -18.09 -5.80 6.69
C GLY A 178 -17.71 -4.70 7.67
N PHE A 179 -18.43 -4.68 8.81
CA PHE A 179 -18.18 -3.76 9.92
C PHE A 179 -18.10 -4.53 11.23
N VAL A 180 -17.18 -4.11 12.11
CA VAL A 180 -17.11 -4.51 13.51
C VAL A 180 -17.36 -3.26 14.35
N GLY A 181 -18.61 -3.07 14.78
CA GLY A 181 -19.04 -1.82 15.38
C GLY A 181 -18.92 -0.64 14.43
N PHE A 182 -18.15 0.37 14.77
CA PHE A 182 -17.93 1.55 13.95
C PHE A 182 -16.86 1.32 12.85
N LEU A 183 -15.92 0.38 13.06
CA LEU A 183 -14.77 0.20 12.19
C LEU A 183 -15.05 -0.79 11.05
N PRO A 184 -14.72 -0.45 9.80
CA PRO A 184 -14.76 -1.39 8.68
C PRO A 184 -13.74 -2.52 8.85
N VAL A 185 -14.12 -3.75 8.49
CA VAL A 185 -13.22 -4.93 8.54
C VAL A 185 -11.94 -4.70 7.75
N GLN A 186 -12.03 -4.11 6.58
CA GLN A 186 -10.88 -3.78 5.74
C GLN A 186 -9.88 -2.83 6.41
N PHE A 187 -10.35 -1.90 7.26
CA PHE A 187 -9.47 -1.02 8.03
C PHE A 187 -8.74 -1.79 9.15
N LEU A 188 -9.41 -2.74 9.79
CA LEU A 188 -8.78 -3.63 10.77
C LEU A 188 -7.69 -4.48 10.11
N ILE A 189 -7.95 -5.00 8.88
CA ILE A 189 -6.94 -5.74 8.11
C ILE A 189 -5.74 -4.84 7.79
N LEU A 190 -5.95 -3.58 7.37
CA LEU A 190 -4.87 -2.61 7.16
C LEU A 190 -4.03 -2.43 8.43
N LEU A 191 -4.66 -2.25 9.61
CA LEU A 191 -3.94 -2.10 10.87
C LEU A 191 -3.10 -3.34 11.19
N ILE A 192 -3.63 -4.55 10.96
CA ILE A 192 -2.87 -5.79 11.12
C ILE A 192 -1.65 -5.82 10.18
N VAL A 193 -1.83 -5.48 8.91
CA VAL A 193 -0.73 -5.43 7.92
C VAL A 193 0.33 -4.41 8.34
N VAL A 194 -0.06 -3.23 8.79
CA VAL A 194 0.85 -2.19 9.29
C VAL A 194 1.63 -2.68 10.52
N VAL A 195 0.97 -3.32 11.47
CA VAL A 195 1.63 -3.88 12.67
C VAL A 195 2.60 -4.99 12.28
N VAL A 196 2.21 -5.91 11.39
CA VAL A 196 3.07 -7.00 10.90
C VAL A 196 4.28 -6.42 10.16
N ALA A 197 4.09 -5.46 9.28
CA ALA A 197 5.19 -4.82 8.55
C ALA A 197 6.13 -4.07 9.51
N TRP A 198 5.57 -3.32 10.47
CA TRP A 198 6.36 -2.66 11.51
C TRP A 198 7.18 -3.65 12.32
N PHE A 199 6.58 -4.76 12.75
CA PHE A 199 7.28 -5.80 13.49
C PHE A 199 8.41 -6.41 12.66
N LEU A 200 8.13 -6.80 11.41
CA LEU A 200 9.11 -7.38 10.49
C LEU A 200 10.31 -6.45 10.27
N ILE A 201 10.06 -5.16 10.05
CA ILE A 201 11.12 -4.20 9.73
C ILE A 201 11.87 -3.74 10.98
N SER A 202 11.14 -3.45 12.08
CA SER A 202 11.72 -2.77 13.25
C SER A 202 12.20 -3.73 14.34
N LYS A 203 11.69 -4.98 14.36
CA LYS A 203 11.92 -5.92 15.47
C LYS A 203 12.59 -7.21 15.07
N THR A 204 12.89 -7.44 13.78
CA THR A 204 13.52 -8.69 13.31
C THR A 204 14.86 -8.42 12.63
N SER A 205 15.70 -9.47 12.59
CA SER A 205 16.98 -9.44 11.84
C SER A 205 16.77 -9.26 10.32
N TYR A 206 15.57 -9.59 9.82
CA TYR A 206 15.21 -9.34 8.43
C TYR A 206 15.23 -7.84 8.12
N GLY A 207 14.59 -7.01 8.94
CA GLY A 207 14.55 -5.57 8.72
C GLY A 207 15.96 -4.95 8.77
N THR A 208 16.79 -5.30 9.76
CA THR A 208 18.18 -4.82 9.83
C THR A 208 18.96 -5.15 8.55
N LYS A 209 18.87 -6.39 8.06
CA LYS A 209 19.53 -6.82 6.82
C LYS A 209 18.97 -6.08 5.60
N LEU A 210 17.66 -5.81 5.59
CA LEU A 210 16.99 -5.07 4.52
C LEU A 210 17.55 -3.65 4.38
N PHE A 211 17.69 -2.91 5.50
CA PHE A 211 18.27 -1.58 5.53
C PHE A 211 19.76 -1.59 5.15
N MET A 212 20.53 -2.54 5.66
CA MET A 212 21.96 -2.68 5.30
C MET A 212 22.14 -2.91 3.80
N MET A 213 21.30 -3.78 3.22
CA MET A 213 21.32 -4.07 1.79
C MET A 213 20.99 -2.85 0.95
N GLY A 214 19.98 -2.06 1.36
CA GLY A 214 19.59 -0.86 0.66
C GLY A 214 20.58 0.29 0.79
N ALA A 215 21.25 0.42 1.94
CA ALA A 215 22.26 1.45 2.15
C ALA A 215 23.55 1.19 1.34
N ASN A 216 24.04 -0.06 1.33
CA ASN A 216 25.19 -0.45 0.52
C ASN A 216 25.16 -1.97 0.29
N SER A 217 24.72 -2.38 -0.89
CA SER A 217 24.60 -3.80 -1.26
C SER A 217 25.93 -4.54 -1.27
N VAL A 218 27.02 -3.86 -1.65
CA VAL A 218 28.36 -4.47 -1.70
C VAL A 218 28.87 -4.75 -0.29
N ALA A 219 28.78 -3.78 0.61
CA ALA A 219 29.18 -3.93 2.00
C ALA A 219 28.32 -4.98 2.73
N ALA A 220 27.01 -5.01 2.45
CA ALA A 220 26.10 -6.01 2.98
C ALA A 220 26.48 -7.43 2.54
N GLY A 221 26.90 -7.61 1.29
CA GLY A 221 27.42 -8.87 0.78
C GLY A 221 28.69 -9.32 1.51
N PHE A 222 29.67 -8.44 1.73
CA PHE A 222 30.87 -8.74 2.52
C PHE A 222 30.57 -9.05 4.00
N SER A 223 29.46 -8.54 4.53
CA SER A 223 28.98 -8.87 5.88
C SER A 223 28.24 -10.22 5.96
N GLY A 224 28.25 -11.02 4.88
CA GLY A 224 27.66 -12.35 4.84
C GLY A 224 26.13 -12.36 4.60
N ILE A 225 25.53 -11.24 4.20
CA ILE A 225 24.10 -11.18 3.86
C ILE A 225 23.88 -11.82 2.50
N ASN A 226 23.02 -12.85 2.45
CA ASN A 226 22.64 -13.48 1.20
C ASN A 226 21.62 -12.62 0.45
N MET A 227 22.10 -11.83 -0.51
CA MET A 227 21.32 -10.88 -1.29
C MET A 227 20.16 -11.55 -2.03
N LYS A 228 20.41 -12.74 -2.62
CA LYS A 228 19.37 -13.49 -3.36
C LYS A 228 18.21 -13.87 -2.45
N LYS A 229 18.49 -14.45 -1.27
CA LYS A 229 17.45 -14.82 -0.31
C LYS A 229 16.68 -13.59 0.19
N MET A 230 17.39 -12.49 0.43
CA MET A 230 16.76 -11.24 0.91
C MET A 230 15.81 -10.66 -0.14
N LEU A 231 16.23 -10.55 -1.40
CA LEU A 231 15.37 -10.07 -2.48
C LEU A 231 14.15 -10.98 -2.67
N CYS A 232 14.36 -12.30 -2.77
CA CYS A 232 13.24 -13.25 -2.88
C CYS A 232 12.24 -13.09 -1.73
N ALA A 233 12.70 -13.01 -0.48
CA ALA A 233 11.83 -12.83 0.68
C ALA A 233 11.07 -11.50 0.61
N THR A 234 11.75 -10.40 0.25
CA THR A 234 11.17 -9.06 0.18
C THR A 234 10.06 -8.98 -0.86
N TYR A 235 10.31 -9.46 -2.08
CA TYR A 235 9.31 -9.46 -3.13
C TYR A 235 8.16 -10.45 -2.86
N THR A 236 8.44 -11.58 -2.18
CA THR A 236 7.39 -12.52 -1.75
C THR A 236 6.46 -11.87 -0.72
N ILE A 237 6.99 -11.20 0.30
CA ILE A 237 6.18 -10.48 1.30
C ILE A 237 5.37 -9.35 0.64
N SER A 238 5.99 -8.58 -0.26
CA SER A 238 5.29 -7.58 -1.08
C SER A 238 4.13 -8.20 -1.87
N GLY A 239 4.33 -9.39 -2.44
CA GLY A 239 3.31 -10.13 -3.17
C GLY A 239 2.14 -10.57 -2.28
N VAL A 240 2.43 -11.04 -1.06
CA VAL A 240 1.39 -11.41 -0.08
C VAL A 240 0.56 -10.17 0.31
N PHE A 241 1.19 -9.04 0.60
CA PHE A 241 0.46 -7.81 0.93
C PHE A 241 -0.35 -7.31 -0.27
N SER A 242 0.17 -7.41 -1.49
CA SER A 242 -0.57 -7.08 -2.71
C SER A 242 -1.82 -7.98 -2.86
N ALA A 243 -1.71 -9.28 -2.57
CA ALA A 243 -2.85 -10.20 -2.62
C ALA A 243 -3.94 -9.84 -1.60
N ILE A 244 -3.55 -9.45 -0.38
CA ILE A 244 -4.50 -8.96 0.63
C ILE A 244 -5.25 -7.72 0.10
N ALA A 245 -4.53 -6.77 -0.48
CA ALA A 245 -5.14 -5.57 -1.08
C ALA A 245 -6.12 -5.94 -2.21
N GLY A 246 -5.78 -6.91 -3.07
CA GLY A 246 -6.65 -7.40 -4.14
C GLY A 246 -7.94 -8.05 -3.62
N CYS A 247 -7.85 -8.85 -2.55
CA CYS A 247 -9.03 -9.46 -1.92
C CYS A 247 -9.97 -8.38 -1.33
N ILE A 248 -9.42 -7.34 -0.69
CA ILE A 248 -10.20 -6.23 -0.15
C ILE A 248 -10.85 -5.43 -1.28
N LEU A 249 -10.09 -5.09 -2.33
CA LEU A 249 -10.56 -4.33 -3.49
C LEU A 249 -11.77 -4.99 -4.14
N PHE A 250 -11.71 -6.30 -4.39
CA PHE A 250 -12.80 -7.03 -5.03
C PHE A 250 -13.95 -7.33 -4.06
N GLY A 251 -13.64 -7.59 -2.78
CA GLY A 251 -14.68 -7.69 -1.75
C GLY A 251 -15.49 -6.40 -1.61
N ARG A 252 -14.83 -5.22 -1.70
CA ARG A 252 -15.49 -3.92 -1.63
C ARG A 252 -16.33 -3.61 -2.85
N SER A 253 -15.81 -3.89 -4.04
CA SER A 253 -16.51 -3.62 -5.31
C SER A 253 -17.55 -4.68 -5.67
N SER A 254 -17.59 -5.83 -4.97
CA SER A 254 -18.41 -7.01 -5.29
C SER A 254 -18.20 -7.55 -6.71
N GLN A 255 -17.07 -7.23 -7.30
CA GLN A 255 -16.69 -7.67 -8.64
C GLN A 255 -15.16 -7.69 -8.78
N ALA A 256 -14.63 -8.60 -9.60
CA ALA A 256 -13.22 -8.70 -9.90
C ALA A 256 -12.96 -8.37 -11.38
N ASN A 257 -12.03 -7.45 -11.63
CA ASN A 257 -11.63 -7.02 -12.96
C ASN A 257 -10.12 -6.86 -13.03
N ALA A 258 -9.51 -7.25 -14.16
CA ALA A 258 -8.07 -7.20 -14.35
C ALA A 258 -7.49 -5.77 -14.39
N ASP A 259 -8.28 -4.77 -14.73
CA ASP A 259 -7.86 -3.38 -14.90
C ASP A 259 -8.09 -2.51 -13.65
N TYR A 260 -8.60 -3.08 -12.55
CA TYR A 260 -8.85 -2.29 -11.34
C TYR A 260 -7.55 -1.78 -10.70
N GLY A 261 -7.62 -0.55 -10.21
CA GLY A 261 -6.54 0.05 -9.41
C GLY A 261 -5.26 0.36 -10.19
N THR A 262 -5.28 0.47 -11.52
CA THR A 262 -4.09 0.78 -12.33
C THR A 262 -3.43 2.09 -11.90
N THR A 263 -4.21 3.09 -11.47
CA THR A 263 -3.71 4.36 -10.93
C THR A 263 -3.11 4.23 -9.53
N TYR A 264 -3.42 3.16 -8.80
CA TYR A 264 -2.94 2.95 -7.43
C TYR A 264 -1.43 2.72 -7.35
N THR A 265 -0.81 2.26 -8.45
CA THR A 265 0.65 2.05 -8.49
C THR A 265 1.40 3.33 -8.14
N LEU A 266 1.13 4.42 -8.83
CA LEU A 266 1.80 5.70 -8.59
C LEU A 266 1.40 6.30 -7.23
N GLN A 267 0.13 6.17 -6.85
CA GLN A 267 -0.37 6.66 -5.56
C GLN A 267 0.29 5.95 -4.38
N ALA A 268 0.44 4.62 -4.45
CA ALA A 268 1.09 3.83 -3.40
C ALA A 268 2.58 4.17 -3.25
N ILE A 269 3.29 4.35 -4.37
CA ILE A 269 4.70 4.80 -4.38
C ILE A 269 4.81 6.19 -3.74
N MET A 270 3.93 7.11 -4.11
CA MET A 270 3.91 8.45 -3.55
C MET A 270 3.67 8.43 -2.03
N ILE A 271 2.73 7.62 -1.54
CA ILE A 271 2.48 7.44 -0.10
C ILE A 271 3.72 6.89 0.60
N ALA A 272 4.41 5.91 0.01
CA ALA A 272 5.64 5.34 0.57
C ALA A 272 6.76 6.38 0.66
N VAL A 273 6.95 7.18 -0.39
CA VAL A 273 7.95 8.26 -0.45
C VAL A 273 7.61 9.38 0.54
N LEU A 274 6.36 9.85 0.55
CA LEU A 274 5.88 10.85 1.51
C LEU A 274 6.08 10.35 2.96
N GLY A 275 5.86 9.06 3.19
CA GLY A 275 6.08 8.39 4.47
C GLY A 275 7.56 8.24 4.87
N GLY A 276 8.50 8.71 4.05
CA GLY A 276 9.93 8.71 4.33
C GLY A 276 10.67 7.45 3.88
N THR A 277 10.12 6.73 2.88
CA THR A 277 10.85 5.64 2.22
C THR A 277 11.66 6.21 1.05
N SER A 278 12.97 5.97 1.04
CA SER A 278 13.84 6.43 -0.04
C SER A 278 13.75 5.51 -1.26
N PRO A 279 13.49 6.04 -2.46
CA PRO A 279 13.57 5.27 -3.70
C PRO A 279 14.99 4.75 -3.99
N ASN A 280 16.01 5.39 -3.42
CA ASN A 280 17.41 4.98 -3.55
C ASN A 280 17.80 3.84 -2.61
N GLY A 281 16.90 3.44 -1.69
CA GLY A 281 17.13 2.41 -0.70
C GLY A 281 17.71 2.93 0.62
N GLY A 282 17.82 2.01 1.58
CA GLY A 282 18.47 2.26 2.88
C GLY A 282 17.61 3.00 3.91
N GLU A 283 16.49 3.57 3.52
CA GLU A 283 15.59 4.30 4.41
C GLU A 283 14.12 3.89 4.20
N GLY A 284 13.37 3.83 5.30
CA GLY A 284 11.93 3.56 5.28
C GLY A 284 11.33 3.53 6.68
N ASN A 285 10.09 3.98 6.81
CA ASN A 285 9.39 4.01 8.08
C ASN A 285 7.91 3.65 7.91
N VAL A 286 7.50 2.51 8.48
CA VAL A 286 6.11 2.01 8.40
C VAL A 286 5.11 2.98 8.99
N LEU A 287 5.43 3.60 10.15
CA LEU A 287 4.55 4.59 10.79
C LEU A 287 4.47 5.87 9.94
N GLY A 288 5.57 6.26 9.29
CA GLY A 288 5.57 7.36 8.35
C GLY A 288 4.64 7.09 7.16
N VAL A 289 4.70 5.88 6.58
CA VAL A 289 3.79 5.46 5.50
C VAL A 289 2.34 5.43 5.99
N PHE A 290 2.08 5.00 7.24
CA PHE A 290 0.75 5.03 7.82
C PHE A 290 0.21 6.47 7.95
N PHE A 291 1.00 7.40 8.45
CA PHE A 291 0.57 8.81 8.54
C PHE A 291 0.41 9.46 7.16
N ALA A 292 1.29 9.12 6.22
CA ALA A 292 1.19 9.62 4.85
C ALA A 292 -0.11 9.14 4.16
N MET A 293 -0.48 7.85 4.29
CA MET A 293 -1.73 7.36 3.70
C MET A 293 -2.97 8.01 4.30
N MET A 294 -2.98 8.26 5.62
CA MET A 294 -4.07 8.98 6.27
C MET A 294 -4.18 10.42 5.78
N THR A 295 -3.04 11.11 5.66
CA THR A 295 -2.98 12.48 5.11
C THR A 295 -3.54 12.54 3.70
N MET A 296 -3.11 11.62 2.83
CA MET A 296 -3.58 11.55 1.44
C MET A 296 -5.09 11.29 1.37
N GLN A 297 -5.63 10.47 2.28
CA GLN A 297 -7.07 10.23 2.36
C GLN A 297 -7.84 11.48 2.79
N PHE A 298 -7.33 12.24 3.76
CA PHE A 298 -7.97 13.48 4.17
C PHE A 298 -8.02 14.48 3.02
N LEU A 299 -6.94 14.61 2.26
CA LEU A 299 -6.89 15.42 1.05
C LEU A 299 -7.90 14.91 -0.01
N ALA A 300 -7.90 13.59 -0.30
CA ALA A 300 -8.80 12.98 -1.26
C ALA A 300 -10.28 13.21 -0.92
N THR A 301 -10.62 13.04 0.36
CA THR A 301 -12.00 13.25 0.82
C THR A 301 -12.36 14.73 0.81
N GLY A 302 -11.45 15.60 1.23
CA GLY A 302 -11.65 17.05 1.18
C GLY A 302 -11.90 17.56 -0.24
N LEU A 303 -11.14 17.07 -1.23
CA LEU A 303 -11.34 17.41 -2.63
C LEU A 303 -12.74 17.05 -3.16
N ASN A 304 -13.39 16.02 -2.62
CA ASN A 304 -14.77 15.67 -3.00
C ASN A 304 -15.79 16.75 -2.61
N PHE A 305 -15.47 17.65 -1.68
CA PHE A 305 -16.34 18.76 -1.30
C PHE A 305 -16.31 19.95 -2.27
N PHE A 306 -15.32 20.03 -3.18
CA PHE A 306 -15.17 21.13 -4.13
C PHE A 306 -16.23 21.15 -5.24
N GLN A 307 -17.07 20.12 -5.40
CA GLN A 307 -18.14 20.03 -6.42
C GLN A 307 -17.67 20.30 -7.87
N VAL A 308 -16.42 20.02 -8.17
CA VAL A 308 -15.90 20.11 -9.53
C VAL A 308 -16.39 18.92 -10.35
N THR A 309 -16.84 19.15 -11.57
CA THR A 309 -17.47 18.14 -12.44
C THR A 309 -16.57 16.90 -12.68
N ASN A 310 -15.25 17.03 -12.53
CA ASN A 310 -14.29 15.95 -12.75
C ASN A 310 -13.28 15.82 -11.59
N VAL A 311 -13.78 15.64 -10.37
CA VAL A 311 -12.94 15.54 -9.14
C VAL A 311 -11.86 14.46 -9.23
N THR A 312 -12.10 13.37 -9.98
CA THR A 312 -11.11 12.29 -10.16
C THR A 312 -9.84 12.81 -10.84
N TYR A 313 -9.97 13.55 -11.93
CA TYR A 313 -8.79 14.14 -12.61
C TYR A 313 -8.10 15.22 -11.77
N LEU A 314 -8.89 15.98 -10.97
CA LEU A 314 -8.30 16.95 -10.03
C LEU A 314 -7.43 16.24 -8.98
N LYS A 315 -7.87 15.08 -8.49
CA LYS A 315 -7.05 14.26 -7.58
C LYS A 315 -5.75 13.81 -8.24
N ASP A 316 -5.81 13.33 -9.48
CA ASP A 316 -4.61 12.88 -10.20
C ASP A 316 -3.60 14.02 -10.38
N ILE A 317 -4.06 15.24 -10.69
CA ILE A 317 -3.20 16.45 -10.76
C ILE A 317 -2.58 16.75 -9.39
N VAL A 318 -3.38 16.71 -8.33
CA VAL A 318 -2.88 16.97 -6.96
C VAL A 318 -1.86 15.90 -6.55
N TRP A 319 -2.11 14.62 -6.87
CA TRP A 319 -1.19 13.52 -6.58
C TRP A 319 0.13 13.68 -7.32
N GLY A 320 0.09 14.01 -8.60
CA GLY A 320 1.29 14.28 -9.40
C GLY A 320 2.10 15.46 -8.86
N ALA A 321 1.41 16.56 -8.52
CA ALA A 321 2.06 17.76 -7.94
C ALA A 321 2.70 17.47 -6.58
N VAL A 322 2.00 16.77 -5.68
CA VAL A 322 2.53 16.38 -4.37
C VAL A 322 3.77 15.49 -4.53
N LEU A 323 3.74 14.52 -5.44
CA LEU A 323 4.90 13.64 -5.69
C LEU A 323 6.12 14.46 -6.15
N ILE A 324 5.95 15.36 -7.11
CA ILE A 324 7.04 16.21 -7.62
C ILE A 324 7.62 17.08 -6.50
N ILE A 325 6.76 17.72 -5.70
CA ILE A 325 7.18 18.57 -4.59
C ILE A 325 7.97 17.77 -3.55
N VAL A 326 7.45 16.61 -3.13
CA VAL A 326 8.09 15.77 -2.12
C VAL A 326 9.43 15.23 -2.60
N MET A 327 9.50 14.75 -3.85
CA MET A 327 10.76 14.27 -4.45
C MET A 327 11.80 15.40 -4.55
N THR A 328 11.37 16.60 -4.92
CA THR A 328 12.24 17.78 -4.98
C THR A 328 12.79 18.15 -3.61
N ILE A 329 11.93 18.17 -2.58
CA ILE A 329 12.36 18.47 -1.19
C ILE A 329 13.34 17.40 -0.69
N ASN A 330 13.05 16.12 -0.90
CA ASN A 330 13.95 15.04 -0.51
C ASN A 330 15.32 15.16 -1.20
N HIS A 331 15.33 15.43 -2.50
CA HIS A 331 16.59 15.62 -3.24
C HIS A 331 17.45 16.77 -2.64
N PHE A 332 16.85 17.91 -2.32
CA PHE A 332 17.59 19.01 -1.69
C PHE A 332 18.11 18.67 -0.29
N GLN A 333 17.37 17.87 0.48
CA GLN A 333 17.83 17.39 1.79
C GLN A 333 19.02 16.44 1.65
N ASP A 334 18.97 15.49 0.71
CA ASP A 334 20.06 14.55 0.44
C ASP A 334 21.33 15.27 0.00
N VAL A 335 21.22 16.25 -0.90
CA VAL A 335 22.37 17.08 -1.34
C VAL A 335 22.96 17.90 -0.18
N LYS A 336 22.12 18.41 0.73
CA LYS A 336 22.58 19.16 1.90
C LYS A 336 23.32 18.26 2.90
N HIS A 337 22.84 17.05 3.13
CA HIS A 337 23.51 16.07 3.99
C HIS A 337 24.83 15.58 3.37
N ALA A 338 24.88 15.34 2.06
CA ALA A 338 26.11 14.95 1.37
C ALA A 338 27.21 16.03 1.37
N LYS A 339 26.83 17.32 1.48
CA LYS A 339 27.79 18.44 1.60
C LYS A 339 28.26 18.70 3.04
N ALA A 340 27.55 18.16 4.03
CA ALA A 340 27.87 18.32 5.45
C ALA A 340 28.68 17.13 6.03
N ALA A 341 28.76 16.01 5.29
CA ALA A 341 29.60 14.84 5.59
C ALA A 341 30.93 14.91 4.85
#